data_1a13854e02786caa99010c0ff48a89cf
#
_entry.id   1a13854e02786caa99010c0ff48a89cf
#
_cell.length_a   1.000
_cell.length_b   1.000
_cell.length_c   1.000
_cell.angle_alpha   90.00
_cell.angle_beta   90.00
_cell.angle_gamma   90.00
#
_symmetry.space_group_name_H-M   'P 1'
#
loop_
_entity.id
_entity.type
_entity.pdbx_description
1 polymer ?
#
loop_
_entity_poly.entity_id
_entity_poly.type
_entity_poly.pdbx_seq_one_letter_code
_entity_poly.pdbx_strand_id
1 'polypeptide(L)'
;MPTSEASPSVPESVTEPIATGFTTLTRELYSILGCGSEQGYYETFTDESIGTNIFYIDYATQQEVYLCAAPNCTHDHEGCTAWIDLDEGSYFPLVSGDHLLLVHITYGAEAPERATPHIDAANLDGSDRHTLVEFATNERLKTVFAVNGDQLVCALNVVNPDDIEDTNATLKLVLIDLDTGERSDFYERAVQIGGTEPSFMGVTENGYCVLREQYTAKSEADFPGQEWADIADEIARSTTYTCTMVPVGGAQPVGTFTYSGKLYDLVCDDGLYYFDCDSRKVMRVSIPDGTEIELATLPDEGAVSAYLDGKMGDWFLLSQRYYENQPGVSYPVAIDCCYAVNVQTGELRPLTIRQEVSADRRMATMLGKTENDVLLITDSEVQETAYHYGYIYSLISQEDYLNSNAAALKPIQFAF
;
A
#
# COMPACT_ATOMS: atom_id res chain seq x y z
N MET A 1 15.93 -3.35 60.80
CA MET A 1 16.41 -3.75 59.47
C MET A 1 15.94 -2.64 58.50
N PRO A 2 16.86 -1.94 57.84
CA PRO A 2 16.44 -0.90 56.89
C PRO A 2 16.03 -1.54 55.57
N THR A 3 14.87 -1.15 55.08
CA THR A 3 14.33 -1.47 53.77
C THR A 3 15.18 -0.75 52.72
N SER A 4 15.75 -1.54 51.80
CA SER A 4 16.45 -1.06 50.61
C SER A 4 15.42 -0.42 49.68
N GLU A 5 15.48 0.89 49.51
CA GLU A 5 14.78 1.59 48.44
C GLU A 5 15.47 1.23 47.10
N ALA A 6 14.69 0.64 46.18
CA ALA A 6 15.13 0.42 44.80
C ALA A 6 15.31 1.81 44.15
N SER A 7 16.50 2.10 43.66
CA SER A 7 16.77 3.26 42.81
C SER A 7 15.90 3.17 41.53
N PRO A 8 15.32 4.29 41.09
CA PRO A 8 14.61 4.30 39.81
C PRO A 8 15.62 4.00 38.69
N SER A 9 15.29 3.01 37.86
CA SER A 9 16.01 2.73 36.64
C SER A 9 15.94 3.97 35.73
N VAL A 10 17.11 4.49 35.35
CA VAL A 10 17.23 5.49 34.28
C VAL A 10 16.59 4.90 33.03
N PRO A 11 15.66 5.60 32.36
CA PRO A 11 15.12 5.09 31.10
C PRO A 11 16.28 4.90 30.10
N GLU A 12 16.34 3.71 29.49
CA GLU A 12 17.24 3.47 28.36
C GLU A 12 17.01 4.57 27.32
N SER A 13 18.10 5.12 26.78
CA SER A 13 18.02 6.14 25.75
C SER A 13 17.21 5.62 24.57
N VAL A 14 16.08 6.26 24.29
CA VAL A 14 15.29 5.97 23.09
C VAL A 14 16.21 6.17 21.88
N THR A 15 16.42 5.12 21.11
CA THR A 15 17.20 5.21 19.87
C THR A 15 16.39 6.01 18.87
N GLU A 16 16.90 7.16 18.45
CA GLU A 16 16.29 7.94 17.38
C GLU A 16 16.55 7.27 16.01
N PRO A 17 15.65 7.42 15.03
CA PRO A 17 15.88 6.98 13.65
C PRO A 17 17.13 7.64 13.06
N ILE A 18 17.91 6.89 12.27
CA ILE A 18 19.07 7.43 11.55
C ILE A 18 18.66 8.20 10.29
N ALA A 19 17.42 7.99 9.80
CA ALA A 19 16.87 8.66 8.64
C ALA A 19 15.37 8.96 8.86
N THR A 20 14.91 10.06 8.27
CA THR A 20 13.54 10.57 8.36
C THR A 20 13.06 11.02 6.98
N GLY A 21 11.83 11.48 6.84
CA GLY A 21 11.27 11.96 5.57
C GLY A 21 10.79 10.84 4.67
N PHE A 22 10.47 9.67 5.23
CA PHE A 22 9.94 8.54 4.47
C PHE A 22 8.48 8.75 4.10
N THR A 23 8.13 8.25 2.91
CA THR A 23 6.75 8.09 2.45
C THR A 23 6.50 6.62 2.15
N THR A 24 5.42 6.06 2.68
CA THR A 24 4.99 4.70 2.36
C THR A 24 4.28 4.67 1.02
N LEU A 25 4.80 3.87 0.07
CA LEU A 25 4.34 3.85 -1.32
C LEU A 25 3.27 2.79 -1.62
N THR A 26 3.32 1.66 -0.93
CA THR A 26 2.47 0.51 -1.27
C THR A 26 1.72 0.02 -0.05
N ARG A 27 0.53 -0.54 -0.26
CA ARG A 27 -0.35 -1.02 0.80
C ARG A 27 -0.55 -2.52 0.75
N GLU A 28 -1.15 -3.03 -0.32
CA GLU A 28 -1.39 -4.46 -0.55
C GLU A 28 -1.28 -4.76 -2.04
N LEU A 29 -0.86 -5.96 -2.38
CA LEU A 29 -0.54 -6.41 -3.73
C LEU A 29 -1.65 -6.26 -4.75
N TYR A 30 -2.88 -6.48 -4.34
CA TYR A 30 -4.01 -6.50 -5.26
C TYR A 30 -4.56 -5.11 -5.62
N SER A 31 -4.06 -4.07 -4.98
CA SER A 31 -4.47 -2.68 -5.22
C SER A 31 -3.39 -1.84 -5.91
N ILE A 32 -2.22 -2.43 -6.21
CA ILE A 32 -1.11 -1.71 -6.83
C ILE A 32 -1.21 -1.85 -8.34
N LEU A 33 -1.66 -0.79 -8.98
CA LEU A 33 -1.57 -0.67 -10.44
C LEU A 33 -0.24 -0.03 -10.85
N GLY A 34 0.33 0.81 -9.99
CA GLY A 34 1.57 1.52 -10.26
C GLY A 34 1.99 2.48 -9.15
N CYS A 35 2.86 3.43 -9.48
CA CYS A 35 3.37 4.44 -8.57
C CYS A 35 3.40 5.83 -9.19
N GLY A 36 2.95 6.83 -8.43
CA GLY A 36 2.96 8.24 -8.84
C GLY A 36 4.24 8.98 -8.47
N SER A 37 4.55 9.99 -9.28
CA SER A 37 5.51 11.06 -9.01
C SER A 37 4.82 12.42 -9.14
N GLU A 38 5.55 13.53 -8.92
CA GLU A 38 5.02 14.87 -9.19
C GLU A 38 4.75 15.15 -10.68
N GLN A 39 5.38 14.41 -11.60
CA GLN A 39 5.27 14.61 -13.04
C GLN A 39 4.29 13.67 -13.71
N GLY A 40 4.05 12.47 -13.13
CA GLY A 40 3.21 11.46 -13.75
C GLY A 40 3.11 10.18 -12.94
N TYR A 41 2.51 9.17 -13.55
CA TYR A 41 2.23 7.88 -12.92
C TYR A 41 2.81 6.76 -13.80
N TYR A 42 3.50 5.82 -13.18
CA TYR A 42 4.07 4.65 -13.82
C TYR A 42 3.23 3.43 -13.47
N GLU A 43 2.93 2.62 -14.47
CA GLU A 43 2.29 1.33 -14.25
C GLU A 43 2.90 0.25 -15.14
N THR A 44 2.70 -0.99 -14.76
CA THR A 44 3.13 -2.15 -15.54
C THR A 44 1.94 -3.00 -15.91
N PHE A 45 1.98 -3.53 -17.12
CA PHE A 45 1.02 -4.50 -17.60
C PHE A 45 1.75 -5.71 -18.19
N THR A 46 1.39 -6.91 -17.72
CA THR A 46 1.98 -8.17 -18.21
C THR A 46 1.01 -8.87 -19.14
N ASP A 47 1.44 -9.10 -20.38
CA ASP A 47 0.78 -9.97 -21.36
C ASP A 47 1.57 -11.28 -21.48
N GLU A 48 0.89 -12.41 -21.25
CA GLU A 48 1.52 -13.75 -21.27
C GLU A 48 2.18 -14.13 -22.62
N SER A 49 1.93 -13.39 -23.68
CA SER A 49 2.49 -13.64 -25.02
C SER A 49 3.61 -12.69 -25.42
N ILE A 50 3.76 -11.56 -24.75
CA ILE A 50 4.66 -10.46 -25.15
C ILE A 50 5.69 -10.15 -24.08
N GLY A 51 5.31 -10.20 -22.79
CA GLY A 51 6.10 -9.75 -21.67
C GLY A 51 5.40 -8.66 -20.85
N THR A 52 6.17 -7.95 -20.04
CA THR A 52 5.66 -6.82 -19.24
C THR A 52 6.02 -5.50 -19.92
N ASN A 53 5.03 -4.66 -20.15
CA ASN A 53 5.23 -3.30 -20.61
C ASN A 53 5.10 -2.30 -19.46
N ILE A 54 5.93 -1.25 -19.51
CA ILE A 54 5.89 -0.11 -18.60
C ILE A 54 5.20 1.03 -19.31
N PHE A 55 4.14 1.58 -18.70
CA PHE A 55 3.43 2.74 -19.18
C PHE A 55 3.70 3.95 -18.30
N TYR A 56 3.58 5.12 -18.89
CA TYR A 56 3.74 6.39 -18.20
C TYR A 56 2.58 7.34 -18.54
N ILE A 57 1.86 7.77 -17.52
CA ILE A 57 0.82 8.79 -17.63
C ILE A 57 1.46 10.14 -17.31
N ASP A 58 1.66 10.96 -18.32
CA ASP A 58 2.20 12.32 -18.19
C ASP A 58 1.08 13.30 -17.79
N TYR A 59 1.18 13.90 -16.63
CA TYR A 59 0.19 14.84 -16.10
C TYR A 59 0.15 16.15 -16.88
N ALA A 60 1.27 16.59 -17.44
CA ALA A 60 1.34 17.84 -18.19
C ALA A 60 0.67 17.75 -19.56
N THR A 61 0.86 16.63 -20.26
CA THR A 61 0.27 16.40 -21.59
C THR A 61 -1.07 15.68 -21.52
N GLN A 62 -1.41 15.08 -20.36
CA GLN A 62 -2.60 14.24 -20.14
C GLN A 62 -2.65 13.06 -21.12
N GLN A 63 -1.49 12.45 -21.33
CA GLN A 63 -1.34 11.29 -22.20
C GLN A 63 -0.75 10.13 -21.45
N GLU A 64 -1.23 8.94 -21.79
CA GLU A 64 -0.61 7.67 -21.44
C GLU A 64 0.16 7.14 -22.63
N VAL A 65 1.42 6.80 -22.40
CA VAL A 65 2.37 6.35 -23.43
C VAL A 65 3.17 5.15 -22.93
N TYR A 66 3.72 4.36 -23.83
CA TYR A 66 4.81 3.44 -23.46
C TYR A 66 6.01 4.24 -22.96
N LEU A 67 6.68 3.76 -21.91
CA LEU A 67 7.92 4.38 -21.39
C LEU A 67 9.09 4.14 -22.36
N CYS A 68 8.91 4.55 -23.61
CA CYS A 68 9.88 4.38 -24.70
C CYS A 68 9.76 5.52 -25.70
N ALA A 69 10.85 6.26 -25.87
CA ALA A 69 10.91 7.38 -26.83
C ALA A 69 11.40 6.94 -28.23
N ALA A 70 11.69 5.68 -28.46
CA ALA A 70 12.21 5.21 -29.75
C ALA A 70 11.13 5.25 -30.84
N PRO A 71 11.32 5.95 -31.95
CA PRO A 71 10.32 6.03 -33.02
C PRO A 71 10.10 4.68 -33.69
N ASN A 72 8.82 4.33 -33.92
CA ASN A 72 8.37 3.05 -34.49
C ASN A 72 8.84 1.80 -33.71
N CYS A 73 9.01 1.92 -32.40
CA CYS A 73 9.27 0.79 -31.53
C CYS A 73 8.01 -0.08 -31.44
N THR A 74 8.18 -1.40 -31.45
CA THR A 74 7.09 -2.38 -31.30
C THR A 74 6.83 -2.74 -29.84
N HIS A 75 7.67 -2.29 -28.93
CA HIS A 75 7.60 -2.48 -27.47
C HIS A 75 7.55 -3.94 -27.01
N ASP A 76 8.24 -4.84 -27.74
CA ASP A 76 8.25 -6.29 -27.53
C ASP A 76 9.67 -6.90 -27.64
N HIS A 77 10.72 -6.14 -27.36
CA HIS A 77 12.12 -6.58 -27.52
C HIS A 77 13.09 -5.90 -26.55
N GLU A 78 14.23 -6.53 -26.28
CA GLU A 78 15.29 -6.09 -25.34
C GLU A 78 15.82 -4.67 -25.54
N GLY A 79 15.72 -4.11 -26.74
CA GLY A 79 16.15 -2.72 -27.00
C GLY A 79 15.12 -1.65 -26.58
N CYS A 80 13.96 -2.05 -26.09
CA CYS A 80 12.89 -1.16 -25.69
C CYS A 80 12.97 -0.86 -24.18
N THR A 81 12.98 0.42 -23.80
CA THR A 81 13.00 0.82 -22.39
C THR A 81 11.70 0.50 -21.65
N ALA A 82 10.59 0.37 -22.39
CA ALA A 82 9.30 0.03 -21.84
C ALA A 82 9.03 -1.48 -21.77
N TRP A 83 9.95 -2.34 -22.15
CA TRP A 83 9.69 -3.79 -22.22
C TRP A 83 10.57 -4.59 -21.27
N ILE A 84 9.98 -5.61 -20.65
CA ILE A 84 10.64 -6.59 -19.77
C ILE A 84 10.23 -7.99 -20.26
N ASP A 85 11.19 -8.89 -20.37
CA ASP A 85 10.96 -10.25 -20.83
C ASP A 85 10.00 -11.00 -19.90
N LEU A 86 9.13 -11.83 -20.46
CA LEU A 86 8.19 -12.65 -19.72
C LEU A 86 8.89 -13.64 -18.76
N ASP A 87 10.07 -14.16 -19.18
CA ASP A 87 10.87 -15.07 -18.37
C ASP A 87 11.41 -14.42 -17.07
N GLU A 88 11.41 -13.10 -16.99
CA GLU A 88 11.83 -12.35 -15.81
C GLU A 88 10.72 -12.24 -14.75
N GLY A 89 9.46 -12.51 -15.11
CA GLY A 89 8.31 -12.50 -14.19
C GLY A 89 7.55 -11.18 -14.14
N SER A 90 6.80 -10.97 -13.06
CA SER A 90 5.99 -9.76 -12.88
C SER A 90 6.72 -8.71 -12.06
N TYR A 91 6.66 -7.48 -12.53
CA TYR A 91 7.25 -6.31 -11.90
C TYR A 91 6.18 -5.31 -11.52
N PHE A 92 6.43 -4.55 -10.47
CA PHE A 92 5.66 -3.34 -10.18
C PHE A 92 6.60 -2.14 -9.97
N PRO A 93 6.22 -0.96 -10.46
CA PRO A 93 7.05 0.21 -10.39
C PRO A 93 6.92 0.90 -9.04
N LEU A 94 8.03 1.48 -8.55
CA LEU A 94 8.08 2.46 -7.49
C LEU A 94 8.90 3.64 -7.98
N VAL A 95 8.62 4.83 -7.47
CA VAL A 95 9.38 6.03 -7.79
C VAL A 95 9.95 6.64 -6.50
N SER A 96 11.25 6.92 -6.50
CA SER A 96 11.93 7.62 -5.42
C SER A 96 12.98 8.57 -5.97
N GLY A 97 12.81 9.87 -5.74
CA GLY A 97 13.71 10.88 -6.31
C GLY A 97 13.77 10.78 -7.84
N ASP A 98 14.95 10.57 -8.37
CA ASP A 98 15.22 10.41 -9.80
C ASP A 98 15.24 8.94 -10.27
N HIS A 99 14.89 8.00 -9.39
CA HIS A 99 14.92 6.56 -9.66
C HIS A 99 13.52 6.02 -9.97
N LEU A 100 13.40 5.28 -11.07
CA LEU A 100 12.33 4.33 -11.32
C LEU A 100 12.82 2.95 -10.86
N LEU A 101 12.18 2.41 -9.83
CA LEU A 101 12.49 1.09 -9.30
C LEU A 101 11.47 0.09 -9.84
N LEU A 102 11.94 -1.03 -10.36
CA LEU A 102 11.11 -2.13 -10.82
C LEU A 102 11.32 -3.30 -9.85
N VAL A 103 10.32 -3.55 -9.02
CA VAL A 103 10.41 -4.57 -7.97
C VAL A 103 9.86 -5.88 -8.48
N HIS A 104 10.73 -6.90 -8.53
CA HIS A 104 10.38 -8.26 -8.85
C HIS A 104 10.12 -9.05 -7.56
N ILE A 105 8.88 -9.52 -7.38
CA ILE A 105 8.51 -10.37 -6.25
C ILE A 105 8.18 -11.77 -6.75
N THR A 106 8.84 -12.75 -6.19
CA THR A 106 8.52 -14.16 -6.44
C THR A 106 7.51 -14.65 -5.43
N TYR A 107 6.40 -15.22 -5.90
CA TYR A 107 5.38 -15.84 -5.07
C TYR A 107 5.43 -17.36 -5.13
N GLY A 108 5.41 -17.96 -3.93
CA GLY A 108 5.11 -19.38 -3.74
C GLY A 108 6.19 -20.36 -4.18
N ALA A 109 5.94 -21.65 -3.88
CA ALA A 109 6.81 -22.77 -4.22
C ALA A 109 6.85 -23.10 -5.74
N GLU A 110 6.01 -22.45 -6.53
CA GLU A 110 5.93 -22.64 -8.00
C GLU A 110 6.64 -21.52 -8.78
N ALA A 111 7.31 -20.57 -8.08
CA ALA A 111 8.15 -19.61 -8.78
C ALA A 111 9.20 -20.34 -9.60
N PRO A 112 9.38 -20.00 -10.90
CA PRO A 112 10.36 -20.65 -11.73
C PRO A 112 11.73 -20.62 -11.03
N GLU A 113 12.50 -21.72 -11.12
CA GLU A 113 13.83 -21.88 -10.48
C GLU A 113 14.83 -20.74 -10.83
N ARG A 114 14.43 -19.79 -11.66
CA ARG A 114 15.24 -18.70 -12.21
C ARG A 114 14.88 -17.30 -11.70
N ALA A 115 13.74 -17.14 -11.04
CA ALA A 115 13.32 -15.81 -10.61
C ALA A 115 13.77 -15.53 -9.17
N THR A 116 15.00 -15.05 -9.02
CA THR A 116 15.50 -14.49 -7.76
C THR A 116 14.79 -13.17 -7.49
N PRO A 117 14.22 -12.93 -6.29
CA PRO A 117 13.67 -11.62 -5.96
C PRO A 117 14.75 -10.56 -6.12
N HIS A 118 14.42 -9.45 -6.79
CA HIS A 118 15.38 -8.36 -7.01
C HIS A 118 14.66 -7.03 -7.22
N ILE A 119 15.41 -5.97 -7.19
CA ILE A 119 14.97 -4.63 -7.53
C ILE A 119 15.90 -4.10 -8.60
N ASP A 120 15.34 -3.77 -9.76
CA ASP A 120 16.05 -3.02 -10.77
C ASP A 120 15.85 -1.53 -10.57
N ALA A 121 16.88 -0.73 -10.87
CA ALA A 121 16.79 0.71 -10.97
C ALA A 121 16.95 1.16 -12.41
N ALA A 122 16.24 2.22 -12.78
CA ALA A 122 16.34 2.89 -14.05
C ALA A 122 16.18 4.40 -13.86
N ASN A 123 16.55 5.18 -14.87
CA ASN A 123 16.14 6.58 -14.96
C ASN A 123 14.61 6.65 -15.13
N LEU A 124 14.00 7.81 -14.83
CA LEU A 124 12.55 8.02 -14.97
C LEU A 124 12.02 7.86 -16.40
N ASP A 125 12.88 7.90 -17.42
CA ASP A 125 12.54 7.60 -18.82
C ASP A 125 12.73 6.12 -19.21
N GLY A 126 13.00 5.25 -18.24
CA GLY A 126 13.23 3.82 -18.42
C GLY A 126 14.63 3.46 -18.93
N SER A 127 15.49 4.44 -19.21
CA SER A 127 16.87 4.21 -19.64
C SER A 127 17.78 3.77 -18.49
N ASP A 128 18.94 3.21 -18.83
CA ASP A 128 19.98 2.79 -17.87
C ASP A 128 19.50 1.76 -16.82
N ARG A 129 18.54 0.91 -17.22
CA ARG A 129 18.01 -0.14 -16.35
C ARG A 129 19.08 -1.17 -16.01
N HIS A 130 19.24 -1.43 -14.72
CA HIS A 130 20.18 -2.40 -14.17
C HIS A 130 19.69 -2.94 -12.85
N THR A 131 20.13 -4.16 -12.48
CA THR A 131 19.81 -4.72 -11.17
C THR A 131 20.55 -3.96 -10.08
N LEU A 132 19.78 -3.32 -9.19
CA LEU A 132 20.30 -2.56 -8.06
C LEU A 132 20.64 -3.49 -6.89
N VAL A 133 19.72 -4.40 -6.55
CA VAL A 133 19.91 -5.36 -5.45
C VAL A 133 19.23 -6.69 -5.76
N GLU A 134 19.94 -7.79 -5.51
CA GLU A 134 19.41 -9.15 -5.55
C GLU A 134 19.21 -9.67 -4.12
N PHE A 135 18.14 -10.42 -3.91
CA PHE A 135 17.87 -11.11 -2.65
C PHE A 135 18.14 -12.61 -2.81
N ALA A 136 18.43 -13.29 -1.70
CA ALA A 136 18.60 -14.73 -1.74
C ALA A 136 17.28 -15.45 -2.07
N THR A 137 17.32 -16.64 -2.64
CA THR A 137 16.14 -17.43 -3.03
C THR A 137 15.23 -17.79 -1.87
N ASN A 138 15.74 -17.74 -0.64
CA ASN A 138 14.97 -17.93 0.58
C ASN A 138 14.53 -16.62 1.26
N GLU A 139 14.79 -15.46 0.65
CA GLU A 139 14.30 -14.16 1.08
C GLU A 139 13.04 -13.80 0.29
N ARG A 140 11.96 -13.52 1.01
CA ARG A 140 10.66 -13.17 0.43
C ARG A 140 10.35 -11.72 0.76
N LEU A 141 10.34 -10.87 -0.25
CA LEU A 141 9.95 -9.47 -0.13
C LEU A 141 8.49 -9.35 0.31
N LYS A 142 8.23 -8.47 1.27
CA LYS A 142 6.88 -7.98 1.55
C LYS A 142 6.52 -6.86 0.56
N THR A 143 5.24 -6.58 0.44
CA THR A 143 4.69 -5.70 -0.60
C THR A 143 4.54 -4.25 -0.19
N VAL A 144 4.94 -3.91 1.03
CA VAL A 144 4.96 -2.54 1.51
C VAL A 144 6.39 -2.02 1.48
N PHE A 145 6.57 -0.85 0.89
CA PHE A 145 7.83 -0.15 0.73
C PHE A 145 7.70 1.28 1.24
N ALA A 146 8.79 1.85 1.69
CA ALA A 146 8.85 3.26 2.01
C ALA A 146 10.15 3.87 1.49
N VAL A 147 10.08 5.08 0.95
CA VAL A 147 11.21 5.79 0.33
C VAL A 147 11.40 7.18 0.92
N ASN A 148 12.63 7.67 0.86
CA ASN A 148 12.98 9.05 1.21
C ASN A 148 14.07 9.59 0.25
N GLY A 149 13.78 9.77 -1.00
CA GLY A 149 14.75 10.22 -1.99
C GLY A 149 15.69 9.08 -2.43
N ASP A 150 16.84 8.93 -1.80
CA ASP A 150 17.89 7.97 -2.13
C ASP A 150 17.89 6.70 -1.26
N GLN A 151 16.87 6.51 -0.43
CA GLN A 151 16.76 5.35 0.46
C GLN A 151 15.43 4.62 0.32
N LEU A 152 15.48 3.30 0.39
CA LEU A 152 14.31 2.41 0.40
C LEU A 152 14.31 1.57 1.68
N VAL A 153 13.19 1.53 2.38
CA VAL A 153 12.92 0.57 3.46
C VAL A 153 11.95 -0.49 2.97
N CYS A 154 12.29 -1.74 3.18
CA CYS A 154 11.41 -2.88 2.93
C CYS A 154 11.49 -3.91 4.05
N ALA A 155 10.57 -4.86 4.04
CA ALA A 155 10.57 -6.00 4.94
C ALA A 155 10.74 -7.31 4.16
N LEU A 156 11.45 -8.25 4.77
CA LEU A 156 11.71 -9.58 4.22
C LEU A 156 11.30 -10.65 5.22
N ASN A 157 10.76 -11.77 4.71
CA ASN A 157 10.77 -13.03 5.42
C ASN A 157 11.91 -13.91 4.90
N VAL A 158 12.84 -14.24 5.77
CA VAL A 158 13.92 -15.18 5.46
C VAL A 158 13.47 -16.56 5.94
N VAL A 159 13.08 -17.43 5.00
CA VAL A 159 12.60 -18.78 5.31
C VAL A 159 13.77 -19.75 5.45
N ASN A 160 13.60 -20.77 6.30
CA ASN A 160 14.59 -21.83 6.39
C ASN A 160 14.45 -22.77 5.16
N PRO A 161 15.46 -22.91 4.30
CA PRO A 161 15.38 -23.75 3.11
C PRO A 161 15.17 -25.25 3.43
N ASP A 162 15.46 -25.69 4.67
CA ASP A 162 15.25 -27.05 5.14
C ASP A 162 13.84 -27.27 5.75
N ASP A 163 13.05 -26.21 5.91
CA ASP A 163 11.67 -26.28 6.43
C ASP A 163 10.68 -26.44 5.27
N ILE A 164 10.29 -27.68 4.99
CA ILE A 164 9.39 -28.02 3.86
C ILE A 164 8.00 -27.36 4.03
N GLU A 165 7.61 -27.03 5.25
CA GLU A 165 6.31 -26.40 5.53
C GLU A 165 6.40 -24.85 5.49
N ASP A 166 7.61 -24.31 5.35
CA ASP A 166 7.87 -22.84 5.32
C ASP A 166 7.22 -22.06 6.49
N THR A 167 7.04 -22.72 7.62
CA THR A 167 6.29 -22.14 8.75
C THR A 167 7.18 -21.26 9.64
N ASN A 168 8.49 -21.52 9.67
CA ASN A 168 9.45 -20.75 10.48
C ASN A 168 10.27 -19.83 9.59
N ALA A 169 10.27 -18.56 9.93
CA ALA A 169 11.02 -17.53 9.21
C ALA A 169 11.65 -16.52 10.18
N THR A 170 12.52 -15.70 9.66
CA THR A 170 13.00 -14.49 10.31
C THR A 170 12.48 -13.29 9.52
N LEU A 171 11.65 -12.47 10.15
CA LEU A 171 11.31 -11.15 9.62
C LEU A 171 12.51 -10.23 9.77
N LYS A 172 12.88 -9.56 8.70
CA LYS A 172 13.92 -8.51 8.69
C LYS A 172 13.36 -7.20 8.16
N LEU A 173 13.80 -6.09 8.75
CA LEU A 173 13.66 -4.77 8.14
C LEU A 173 15.01 -4.37 7.55
N VAL A 174 14.96 -3.89 6.33
CA VAL A 174 16.12 -3.63 5.48
C VAL A 174 16.07 -2.21 4.98
N LEU A 175 17.20 -1.52 5.06
CA LEU A 175 17.45 -0.22 4.45
C LEU A 175 18.39 -0.43 3.25
N ILE A 176 18.01 0.10 2.09
CA ILE A 176 18.75 0.02 0.83
C ILE A 176 19.07 1.45 0.39
N ASP A 177 20.32 1.70 0.08
CA ASP A 177 20.78 2.91 -0.57
C ASP A 177 20.54 2.78 -2.10
N LEU A 178 19.79 3.70 -2.68
CA LEU A 178 19.34 3.60 -4.07
C LEU A 178 20.41 3.99 -5.09
N ASP A 179 21.46 4.70 -4.68
CA ASP A 179 22.58 5.07 -5.55
C ASP A 179 23.58 3.90 -5.69
N THR A 180 23.76 3.12 -4.63
CA THR A 180 24.81 2.11 -4.54
C THR A 180 24.31 0.68 -4.49
N GLY A 181 23.04 0.46 -4.17
CA GLY A 181 22.49 -0.87 -3.88
C GLY A 181 22.96 -1.45 -2.53
N GLU A 182 23.68 -0.66 -1.71
CA GLU A 182 24.15 -1.14 -0.40
C GLU A 182 22.97 -1.42 0.52
N ARG A 183 22.94 -2.65 1.06
CA ARG A 183 21.89 -3.15 1.92
C ARG A 183 22.35 -3.22 3.36
N SER A 184 21.50 -2.74 4.29
CA SER A 184 21.71 -2.83 5.75
C SER A 184 20.49 -3.46 6.42
N ASP A 185 20.65 -4.66 6.98
CA ASP A 185 19.63 -5.30 7.82
C ASP A 185 19.70 -4.67 9.22
N PHE A 186 18.69 -3.93 9.67
CA PHE A 186 18.75 -3.21 10.93
C PHE A 186 17.88 -3.77 12.05
N TYR A 187 16.87 -4.58 11.71
CA TYR A 187 16.01 -5.26 12.68
C TYR A 187 15.73 -6.68 12.24
N GLU A 188 15.71 -7.63 13.18
CA GLU A 188 15.32 -9.00 12.90
C GLU A 188 14.51 -9.61 14.05
N ARG A 189 13.58 -10.47 13.71
CA ARG A 189 12.73 -11.19 14.66
C ARG A 189 12.31 -12.54 14.10
N ALA A 190 12.42 -13.62 14.90
CA ALA A 190 11.85 -14.91 14.55
C ALA A 190 10.33 -14.83 14.51
N VAL A 191 9.73 -15.39 13.46
CA VAL A 191 8.28 -15.37 13.21
C VAL A 191 7.80 -16.74 12.74
N GLN A 192 6.49 -16.96 12.85
CA GLN A 192 5.82 -18.14 12.29
C GLN A 192 4.86 -17.66 11.21
N ILE A 193 5.12 -18.04 9.95
CA ILE A 193 4.29 -17.68 8.79
C ILE A 193 2.93 -18.34 8.95
N GLY A 194 1.86 -17.58 8.69
CA GLY A 194 0.47 -18.04 8.87
C GLY A 194 -0.01 -18.09 10.32
N GLY A 195 0.84 -17.67 11.28
CA GLY A 195 0.48 -17.52 12.69
C GLY A 195 0.33 -16.06 13.12
N THR A 196 1.13 -15.64 14.11
CA THR A 196 1.20 -14.25 14.59
C THR A 196 2.30 -13.43 13.88
N GLU A 197 2.49 -13.68 12.59
CA GLU A 197 3.48 -12.96 11.81
C GLU A 197 3.14 -11.47 11.73
N PRO A 198 4.08 -10.57 12.09
CA PRO A 198 3.83 -9.14 11.94
C PRO A 198 3.73 -8.72 10.48
N SER A 199 2.74 -7.90 10.18
CA SER A 199 2.67 -7.17 8.91
C SER A 199 3.52 -5.91 9.01
N PHE A 200 4.38 -5.66 8.03
CA PHE A 200 5.02 -4.36 7.87
C PHE A 200 4.00 -3.40 7.26
N MET A 201 3.63 -2.36 8.02
CA MET A 201 2.58 -1.41 7.65
C MET A 201 3.11 -0.17 6.93
N GLY A 202 4.42 0.08 6.99
CA GLY A 202 5.08 1.24 6.42
C GLY A 202 6.02 1.95 7.39
N VAL A 203 6.47 3.14 6.96
CA VAL A 203 7.37 4.02 7.73
C VAL A 203 6.73 5.40 7.80
N THR A 204 6.74 6.01 8.99
CA THR A 204 6.30 7.39 9.16
C THR A 204 7.40 8.37 8.71
N GLU A 205 7.05 9.62 8.42
CA GLU A 205 8.01 10.68 8.05
C GLU A 205 9.11 10.88 9.08
N ASN A 206 8.82 10.59 10.35
CA ASN A 206 9.78 10.64 11.44
C ASN A 206 10.71 9.42 11.51
N GLY A 207 10.63 8.49 10.54
CA GLY A 207 11.54 7.35 10.41
C GLY A 207 11.21 6.17 11.33
N TYR A 208 9.97 5.96 11.70
CA TYR A 208 9.56 4.78 12.49
C TYR A 208 8.83 3.77 11.61
N CYS A 209 9.40 2.58 11.48
CA CYS A 209 8.75 1.41 10.92
C CYS A 209 7.63 0.93 11.86
N VAL A 210 6.46 0.65 11.31
CA VAL A 210 5.33 0.11 12.06
C VAL A 210 5.13 -1.36 11.67
N LEU A 211 5.26 -2.24 12.66
CA LEU A 211 4.99 -3.67 12.55
C LEU A 211 3.71 -3.99 13.31
N ARG A 212 2.70 -4.56 12.64
CA ARG A 212 1.40 -4.89 13.23
C ARG A 212 1.23 -6.40 13.37
N GLU A 213 0.99 -6.89 14.57
CA GLU A 213 0.52 -8.24 14.86
C GLU A 213 -1.00 -8.23 15.06
N GLN A 214 -1.65 -9.25 14.57
CA GLN A 214 -3.09 -9.46 14.74
C GLN A 214 -3.32 -10.74 15.53
N TYR A 215 -4.11 -10.64 16.60
CA TYR A 215 -4.59 -11.79 17.35
C TYR A 215 -6.10 -11.78 17.41
N THR A 216 -6.73 -12.84 16.89
CA THR A 216 -8.17 -13.02 16.90
C THR A 216 -8.54 -14.09 17.94
N ALA A 217 -9.29 -13.69 18.97
CA ALA A 217 -9.60 -14.57 20.10
C ALA A 217 -10.65 -15.64 19.79
N LYS A 218 -11.50 -15.41 18.77
CA LYS A 218 -12.54 -16.31 18.31
C LYS A 218 -12.24 -16.84 16.91
N SER A 219 -12.69 -18.04 16.60
CA SER A 219 -12.56 -18.69 15.30
C SER A 219 -13.89 -19.34 14.89
N GLU A 220 -14.01 -19.85 13.67
CA GLU A 220 -15.19 -20.61 13.25
C GLU A 220 -15.51 -21.79 14.17
N ALA A 221 -14.51 -22.41 14.81
CA ALA A 221 -14.68 -23.51 15.71
C ALA A 221 -15.51 -23.16 16.96
N ASP A 222 -15.58 -21.86 17.32
CA ASP A 222 -16.38 -21.36 18.45
C ASP A 222 -17.89 -21.22 18.09
N PHE A 223 -18.25 -21.40 16.81
CA PHE A 223 -19.60 -21.20 16.27
C PHE A 223 -20.09 -22.41 15.45
N PRO A 224 -20.19 -23.62 16.05
CA PRO A 224 -20.50 -24.83 15.31
C PRO A 224 -21.88 -24.77 14.65
N GLY A 225 -21.93 -24.99 13.33
CA GLY A 225 -23.16 -25.04 12.55
C GLY A 225 -23.74 -23.68 12.16
N GLN A 226 -23.02 -22.61 12.37
CA GLN A 226 -23.37 -21.27 11.86
C GLN A 226 -22.66 -21.00 10.52
N GLU A 227 -23.30 -20.19 9.67
CA GLU A 227 -22.71 -19.77 8.40
C GLU A 227 -21.69 -18.62 8.64
N TRP A 228 -20.64 -18.56 7.80
CA TRP A 228 -19.60 -17.54 7.92
C TRP A 228 -20.16 -16.12 7.96
N ALA A 229 -21.17 -15.83 7.12
CA ALA A 229 -21.80 -14.51 7.05
C ALA A 229 -22.42 -14.05 8.38
N ASP A 230 -22.83 -14.97 9.23
CA ASP A 230 -23.47 -14.68 10.52
C ASP A 230 -22.45 -14.44 11.64
N ILE A 231 -21.24 -15.00 11.52
CA ILE A 231 -20.21 -15.00 12.58
C ILE A 231 -18.99 -14.11 12.29
N ALA A 232 -18.77 -13.75 11.03
CA ALA A 232 -17.59 -12.99 10.61
C ALA A 232 -17.38 -11.70 11.41
N ASP A 233 -18.46 -10.96 11.67
CA ASP A 233 -18.42 -9.72 12.45
C ASP A 233 -18.04 -9.96 13.92
N GLU A 234 -18.52 -11.07 14.53
CA GLU A 234 -18.18 -11.37 15.92
C GLU A 234 -16.73 -11.84 16.06
N ILE A 235 -16.23 -12.58 15.07
CA ILE A 235 -14.82 -12.96 14.97
C ILE A 235 -13.98 -11.69 14.81
N ALA A 236 -14.32 -10.80 13.88
CA ALA A 236 -13.59 -9.55 13.65
C ALA A 236 -13.54 -8.66 14.91
N ARG A 237 -14.66 -8.53 15.65
CA ARG A 237 -14.69 -7.78 16.92
C ARG A 237 -13.82 -8.37 18.02
N SER A 238 -13.49 -9.67 17.94
CA SER A 238 -12.60 -10.35 18.89
C SER A 238 -11.12 -10.15 18.58
N THR A 239 -10.79 -9.33 17.58
CA THR A 239 -9.42 -9.10 17.13
C THR A 239 -8.76 -7.99 17.93
N THR A 240 -7.52 -8.23 18.33
CA THR A 240 -6.62 -7.27 18.94
C THR A 240 -5.42 -7.07 18.01
N TYR A 241 -5.08 -5.85 17.76
CA TYR A 241 -3.91 -5.45 16.98
C TYR A 241 -2.86 -4.89 17.91
N THR A 242 -1.61 -5.34 17.74
CA THR A 242 -0.46 -4.82 18.49
C THR A 242 0.52 -4.24 17.49
N CYS A 243 0.76 -2.94 17.55
CA CYS A 243 1.75 -2.26 16.74
C CYS A 243 3.04 -2.07 17.50
N THR A 244 4.14 -2.46 16.88
CA THR A 244 5.51 -2.30 17.39
C THR A 244 6.22 -1.27 16.51
N MET A 245 6.83 -0.24 17.12
CA MET A 245 7.56 0.80 16.43
C MET A 245 9.05 0.52 16.50
N VAL A 246 9.70 0.46 15.32
CA VAL A 246 11.14 0.24 15.16
C VAL A 246 11.75 1.44 14.43
N PRO A 247 12.71 2.16 15.01
CA PRO A 247 13.38 3.26 14.31
C PRO A 247 14.13 2.74 13.08
N VAL A 248 14.11 3.45 11.97
CA VAL A 248 14.95 3.12 10.81
C VAL A 248 16.41 3.13 11.23
N GLY A 249 17.14 2.04 10.94
CA GLY A 249 18.51 1.81 11.39
C GLY A 249 18.64 1.39 12.86
N GLY A 250 17.53 1.29 13.60
CA GLY A 250 17.52 0.86 15.00
C GLY A 250 17.28 -0.62 15.18
N ALA A 251 18.11 -1.30 15.97
CA ALA A 251 18.01 -2.74 16.21
C ALA A 251 16.94 -3.13 17.23
N GLN A 252 16.32 -2.19 17.91
CA GLN A 252 15.36 -2.44 19.00
C GLN A 252 14.10 -1.60 18.84
N PRO A 253 12.92 -2.16 19.17
CA PRO A 253 11.69 -1.40 19.25
C PRO A 253 11.77 -0.30 20.32
N VAL A 254 11.12 0.83 20.05
CA VAL A 254 11.04 1.97 20.99
C VAL A 254 9.71 2.04 21.73
N GLY A 255 8.70 1.31 21.28
CA GLY A 255 7.39 1.26 21.92
C GLY A 255 6.43 0.31 21.26
N THR A 256 5.31 0.05 21.94
CA THR A 256 4.18 -0.71 21.43
C THR A 256 2.88 -0.05 21.87
N PHE A 257 1.84 -0.17 21.06
CA PHE A 257 0.48 0.17 21.44
C PHE A 257 -0.51 -0.88 20.90
N THR A 258 -1.69 -0.95 21.50
CA THR A 258 -2.71 -1.93 21.12
C THR A 258 -4.07 -1.26 20.94
N TYR A 259 -4.83 -1.75 19.97
CA TYR A 259 -6.24 -1.41 19.76
C TYR A 259 -7.02 -2.66 19.37
N SER A 260 -8.34 -2.66 19.51
CA SER A 260 -9.15 -3.87 19.33
C SER A 260 -10.49 -3.54 18.69
N GLY A 261 -11.03 -4.50 17.94
CA GLY A 261 -12.36 -4.40 17.35
C GLY A 261 -12.38 -4.79 15.87
N LYS A 262 -13.52 -4.54 15.22
CA LYS A 262 -13.67 -4.64 13.76
C LYS A 262 -13.13 -3.34 13.15
N LEU A 263 -11.87 -3.35 12.76
CA LEU A 263 -11.12 -2.15 12.35
C LEU A 263 -10.51 -2.30 10.96
N TYR A 264 -10.31 -1.15 10.30
CA TYR A 264 -9.45 -0.98 9.13
C TYR A 264 -8.39 0.05 9.48
N ASP A 265 -7.14 -0.22 9.16
CA ASP A 265 -6.00 0.63 9.55
C ASP A 265 -5.01 0.89 8.42
N LEU A 266 -4.28 1.99 8.53
CA LEU A 266 -3.31 2.43 7.53
C LEU A 266 -2.25 3.31 8.19
N VAL A 267 -0.98 3.08 7.87
CA VAL A 267 0.12 4.00 8.21
C VAL A 267 0.19 5.09 7.15
N CYS A 268 0.20 6.33 7.63
CA CYS A 268 0.47 7.53 6.84
C CYS A 268 1.74 8.21 7.39
N ASP A 269 2.18 9.27 6.72
CA ASP A 269 3.41 9.96 7.05
C ASP A 269 3.46 10.42 8.52
N ASP A 270 2.35 10.92 9.06
CA ASP A 270 2.25 11.51 10.41
C ASP A 270 1.67 10.57 11.48
N GLY A 271 1.47 9.29 11.19
CA GLY A 271 0.98 8.33 12.17
C GLY A 271 0.19 7.17 11.60
N LEU A 272 -0.44 6.38 12.48
CA LEU A 272 -1.36 5.33 12.11
C LEU A 272 -2.79 5.85 12.19
N TYR A 273 -3.57 5.60 11.15
CA TYR A 273 -4.99 5.92 11.09
C TYR A 273 -5.80 4.63 11.13
N TYR A 274 -6.93 4.64 11.85
CA TYR A 274 -7.86 3.53 11.76
C TYR A 274 -9.31 4.00 11.81
N PHE A 275 -10.17 3.18 11.21
CA PHE A 275 -11.62 3.34 11.27
C PHE A 275 -12.21 2.19 12.09
N ASP A 276 -12.91 2.54 13.17
CA ASP A 276 -13.66 1.60 14.00
C ASP A 276 -15.09 1.47 13.47
N CYS A 277 -15.42 0.29 12.95
CA CYS A 277 -16.71 0.03 12.32
C CYS A 277 -17.89 0.11 13.30
N ASP A 278 -17.70 -0.25 14.57
CA ASP A 278 -18.79 -0.29 15.56
C ASP A 278 -19.11 1.12 16.08
N SER A 279 -18.11 1.92 16.39
CA SER A 279 -18.31 3.33 16.83
C SER A 279 -18.37 4.31 15.65
N ARG A 280 -17.98 3.90 14.46
CA ARG A 280 -17.84 4.71 13.24
C ARG A 280 -16.86 5.87 13.39
N LYS A 281 -15.88 5.69 14.26
CA LYS A 281 -14.87 6.71 14.52
C LYS A 281 -13.66 6.55 13.63
N VAL A 282 -13.20 7.68 13.11
CA VAL A 282 -11.89 7.80 12.47
C VAL A 282 -10.92 8.28 13.54
N MET A 283 -9.90 7.48 13.77
CA MET A 283 -8.89 7.70 14.81
C MET A 283 -7.52 7.90 14.20
N ARG A 284 -6.68 8.69 14.85
CA ARG A 284 -5.25 8.81 14.56
C ARG A 284 -4.45 8.42 15.80
N VAL A 285 -3.42 7.62 15.60
CA VAL A 285 -2.43 7.29 16.64
C VAL A 285 -1.12 7.96 16.29
N SER A 286 -0.65 8.82 17.17
CA SER A 286 0.66 9.48 17.02
C SER A 286 1.79 8.48 17.23
N ILE A 287 2.82 8.53 16.41
CA ILE A 287 4.00 7.67 16.48
C ILE A 287 5.21 8.53 16.84
N PRO A 288 6.06 8.13 17.82
CA PRO A 288 6.08 6.82 18.48
C PRO A 288 5.33 6.71 19.81
N ASP A 289 4.65 7.76 20.32
CA ASP A 289 4.12 7.82 21.69
C ASP A 289 2.80 7.04 21.89
N GLY A 290 2.15 6.60 20.82
CA GLY A 290 0.90 5.83 20.87
C GLY A 290 -0.32 6.62 21.33
N THR A 291 -0.27 7.96 21.31
CA THR A 291 -1.41 8.80 21.71
C THR A 291 -2.53 8.74 20.68
N GLU A 292 -3.73 8.34 21.11
CA GLU A 292 -4.93 8.27 20.26
C GLU A 292 -5.70 9.59 20.24
N ILE A 293 -6.14 9.99 19.06
CA ILE A 293 -6.97 11.19 18.84
C ILE A 293 -8.16 10.80 17.96
N GLU A 294 -9.36 11.08 18.43
CA GLU A 294 -10.58 11.00 17.59
C GLU A 294 -10.61 12.20 16.64
N LEU A 295 -10.70 11.91 15.33
CA LEU A 295 -10.77 12.94 14.29
C LEU A 295 -12.23 13.25 13.93
N ALA A 296 -13.04 12.23 13.68
CA ALA A 296 -14.43 12.37 13.30
C ALA A 296 -15.24 11.12 13.59
N THR A 297 -16.58 11.25 13.61
CA THR A 297 -17.50 10.11 13.57
C THR A 297 -18.29 10.18 12.27
N LEU A 298 -18.27 9.09 11.49
CA LEU A 298 -18.96 9.02 10.21
C LEU A 298 -20.47 8.77 10.38
N PRO A 299 -21.31 9.16 9.39
CA PRO A 299 -22.71 8.78 9.33
C PRO A 299 -22.88 7.25 9.29
N ASP A 300 -24.06 6.78 9.75
CA ASP A 300 -24.43 5.38 9.67
C ASP A 300 -25.06 5.08 8.32
N GLU A 301 -24.29 4.47 7.43
CA GLU A 301 -24.75 4.05 6.11
C GLU A 301 -25.06 2.54 6.05
N GLY A 302 -25.00 1.83 7.19
CA GLY A 302 -25.17 0.38 7.22
C GLY A 302 -24.01 -0.38 6.54
N ALA A 303 -22.82 0.19 6.61
CA ALA A 303 -21.65 -0.35 5.90
C ALA A 303 -21.22 -1.71 6.43
N VAL A 304 -20.83 -2.61 5.53
CA VAL A 304 -20.29 -3.94 5.85
C VAL A 304 -18.76 -3.97 5.83
N SER A 305 -18.14 -3.04 5.09
CA SER A 305 -16.67 -2.90 5.00
C SER A 305 -16.28 -1.44 4.83
N ALA A 306 -15.00 -1.15 5.04
CA ALA A 306 -14.40 0.14 4.76
C ALA A 306 -13.06 -0.04 4.03
N TYR A 307 -12.63 1.03 3.36
CA TYR A 307 -11.33 1.12 2.69
C TYR A 307 -10.71 2.45 3.09
N LEU A 308 -9.42 2.44 3.42
CA LEU A 308 -8.68 3.63 3.77
C LEU A 308 -7.78 4.00 2.60
N ASP A 309 -8.02 5.16 1.98
CA ASP A 309 -7.34 5.59 0.77
C ASP A 309 -6.08 6.43 1.06
N GLY A 310 -5.87 6.83 2.31
CA GLY A 310 -4.70 7.56 2.77
C GLY A 310 -4.92 9.04 2.94
N LYS A 311 -3.83 9.80 2.99
CA LYS A 311 -3.86 11.26 3.17
C LYS A 311 -3.63 12.01 1.87
N MET A 312 -4.28 13.15 1.76
CA MET A 312 -4.08 14.17 0.73
C MET A 312 -4.00 15.53 1.44
N GLY A 313 -2.79 16.04 1.63
CA GLY A 313 -2.56 17.19 2.51
C GLY A 313 -3.09 16.94 3.93
N ASP A 314 -3.94 17.85 4.43
CA ASP A 314 -4.61 17.72 5.74
C ASP A 314 -5.86 16.83 5.71
N TRP A 315 -6.17 16.15 4.62
CA TRP A 315 -7.37 15.35 4.47
C TRP A 315 -7.04 13.85 4.45
N PHE A 316 -7.64 13.09 5.37
CA PHE A 316 -7.63 11.64 5.37
C PHE A 316 -8.86 11.12 4.61
N LEU A 317 -8.64 10.24 3.64
CA LEU A 317 -9.66 9.74 2.72
C LEU A 317 -10.03 8.31 3.09
N LEU A 318 -11.33 8.03 3.13
CA LEU A 318 -11.84 6.68 3.37
C LEU A 318 -13.20 6.48 2.74
N SER A 319 -13.52 5.21 2.43
CA SER A 319 -14.80 4.78 1.89
C SER A 319 -15.45 3.72 2.77
N GLN A 320 -16.74 3.82 2.95
CA GLN A 320 -17.61 2.78 3.50
C GLN A 320 -18.35 2.10 2.35
N ARG A 321 -18.42 0.76 2.38
CA ARG A 321 -19.16 -0.01 1.37
C ARG A 321 -20.33 -0.72 2.00
N TYR A 322 -21.49 -0.64 1.36
CA TYR A 322 -22.67 -1.43 1.65
C TYR A 322 -23.23 -2.06 0.37
N TYR A 323 -24.16 -2.99 0.51
CA TYR A 323 -24.77 -3.69 -0.62
C TYR A 323 -26.27 -3.48 -0.63
N GLU A 324 -26.82 -3.17 -1.81
CA GLU A 324 -28.24 -2.95 -2.04
C GLU A 324 -28.79 -3.90 -3.09
N ASN A 325 -29.95 -4.53 -2.80
CA ASN A 325 -30.66 -5.29 -3.79
C ASN A 325 -31.45 -4.36 -4.72
N GLN A 326 -31.10 -4.35 -6.00
CA GLN A 326 -31.79 -3.51 -6.98
C GLN A 326 -32.72 -4.36 -7.87
N PRO A 327 -33.93 -3.86 -8.22
CA PRO A 327 -34.84 -4.54 -9.12
C PRO A 327 -34.18 -4.78 -10.50
N GLY A 328 -34.18 -6.04 -10.95
CA GLY A 328 -33.63 -6.42 -12.24
C GLY A 328 -32.14 -6.77 -12.25
N VAL A 329 -31.46 -6.67 -11.12
CA VAL A 329 -30.07 -7.12 -10.93
C VAL A 329 -30.08 -8.41 -10.10
N SER A 330 -29.37 -9.44 -10.55
CA SER A 330 -29.36 -10.78 -9.93
C SER A 330 -28.42 -10.91 -8.72
N TYR A 331 -27.66 -9.87 -8.41
CA TYR A 331 -26.71 -9.81 -7.29
C TYR A 331 -26.85 -8.46 -6.57
N PRO A 332 -26.46 -8.38 -5.27
CA PRO A 332 -26.44 -7.12 -4.55
C PRO A 332 -25.42 -6.15 -5.15
N VAL A 333 -25.84 -4.93 -5.42
CA VAL A 333 -25.01 -3.86 -5.99
C VAL A 333 -24.16 -3.24 -4.88
N ALA A 334 -22.87 -3.11 -5.12
CA ALA A 334 -21.96 -2.43 -4.19
C ALA A 334 -22.13 -0.90 -4.31
N ILE A 335 -22.27 -0.25 -3.16
CA ILE A 335 -22.41 1.21 -3.06
C ILE A 335 -21.34 1.73 -2.11
N ASP A 336 -20.51 2.64 -2.59
CA ASP A 336 -19.49 3.30 -1.79
C ASP A 336 -19.96 4.68 -1.34
N CYS A 337 -19.80 4.97 -0.05
CA CYS A 337 -19.92 6.29 0.56
C CYS A 337 -18.53 6.75 1.01
N CYS A 338 -17.96 7.73 0.32
CA CYS A 338 -16.61 8.20 0.58
C CYS A 338 -16.60 9.53 1.29
N TYR A 339 -15.61 9.70 2.15
CA TYR A 339 -15.45 10.87 2.99
C TYR A 339 -13.99 11.32 3.01
N ALA A 340 -13.80 12.63 3.05
CA ALA A 340 -12.57 13.27 3.44
C ALA A 340 -12.72 13.84 4.85
N VAL A 341 -11.81 13.50 5.76
CA VAL A 341 -11.74 13.97 7.14
C VAL A 341 -10.55 14.88 7.28
N ASN A 342 -10.76 16.16 7.62
CA ASN A 342 -9.65 17.06 7.90
C ASN A 342 -9.02 16.70 9.25
N VAL A 343 -7.73 16.33 9.23
CA VAL A 343 -7.01 15.80 10.40
C VAL A 343 -6.70 16.85 11.46
N GLN A 344 -6.82 18.15 11.12
CA GLN A 344 -6.58 19.27 12.04
C GLN A 344 -7.87 19.74 12.70
N THR A 345 -8.99 19.74 11.96
CA THR A 345 -10.25 20.34 12.41
C THR A 345 -11.35 19.34 12.70
N GLY A 346 -11.23 18.09 12.20
CA GLY A 346 -12.29 17.09 12.23
C GLY A 346 -13.45 17.39 11.25
N GLU A 347 -13.29 18.36 10.33
CA GLU A 347 -14.28 18.63 9.28
C GLU A 347 -14.48 17.40 8.42
N LEU A 348 -15.74 17.03 8.17
CA LEU A 348 -16.13 15.91 7.34
C LEU A 348 -16.72 16.41 6.03
N ARG A 349 -16.18 15.93 4.89
CA ARG A 349 -16.71 16.20 3.55
C ARG A 349 -17.08 14.91 2.84
N PRO A 350 -18.34 14.77 2.35
CA PRO A 350 -18.68 13.67 1.46
C PRO A 350 -18.04 13.87 0.09
N LEU A 351 -17.49 12.79 -0.47
CA LEU A 351 -16.96 12.75 -1.84
C LEU A 351 -17.97 12.02 -2.73
N THR A 352 -18.22 12.54 -3.95
CA THR A 352 -19.26 12.01 -4.82
C THR A 352 -18.84 11.74 -6.27
N ILE A 353 -17.55 11.88 -6.60
CA ILE A 353 -17.03 11.51 -7.93
C ILE A 353 -17.02 9.99 -8.05
N ARG A 354 -17.73 9.45 -9.02
CA ARG A 354 -17.99 8.02 -9.18
C ARG A 354 -17.50 7.52 -10.53
N GLN A 355 -17.29 6.20 -10.61
CA GLN A 355 -17.07 5.51 -11.88
C GLN A 355 -18.41 5.45 -12.66
N GLU A 356 -18.35 5.66 -13.99
CA GLU A 356 -19.56 5.84 -14.80
C GLU A 356 -20.20 4.53 -15.27
N VAL A 357 -19.43 3.46 -15.46
CA VAL A 357 -19.84 2.24 -16.21
C VAL A 357 -20.41 1.12 -15.37
N SER A 358 -20.28 1.14 -14.07
CA SER A 358 -20.73 0.02 -13.24
C SER A 358 -22.18 0.20 -12.76
N ALA A 359 -22.98 -0.88 -12.81
CA ALA A 359 -24.23 -0.96 -12.05
C ALA A 359 -23.96 -0.73 -10.54
N ASP A 360 -22.75 -1.06 -10.09
CA ASP A 360 -22.20 -0.70 -8.82
C ASP A 360 -21.97 0.82 -8.78
N ARG A 361 -22.35 1.46 -7.70
CA ARG A 361 -22.09 2.87 -7.46
C ARG A 361 -20.75 3.04 -6.76
N ARG A 362 -19.67 2.59 -7.42
CA ARG A 362 -18.32 2.71 -6.90
C ARG A 362 -17.82 4.13 -7.05
N MET A 363 -17.00 4.53 -6.10
CA MET A 363 -16.26 5.79 -6.22
C MET A 363 -15.13 5.66 -7.25
N ALA A 364 -14.75 6.79 -7.82
CA ALA A 364 -13.51 6.87 -8.57
C ALA A 364 -12.32 6.49 -7.67
N THR A 365 -11.48 5.58 -8.14
CA THR A 365 -10.34 5.08 -7.34
C THR A 365 -9.15 6.01 -7.49
N MET A 366 -8.61 6.50 -6.38
CA MET A 366 -7.39 7.28 -6.37
C MET A 366 -6.18 6.38 -6.58
N LEU A 367 -5.39 6.65 -7.63
CA LEU A 367 -4.16 5.94 -7.96
C LEU A 367 -2.91 6.68 -7.49
N GLY A 368 -2.87 7.97 -7.76
CA GLY A 368 -1.74 8.81 -7.46
C GLY A 368 -2.16 10.23 -7.07
N LYS A 369 -1.26 10.93 -6.42
CA LYS A 369 -1.43 12.33 -6.04
C LYS A 369 -0.12 13.07 -6.19
N THR A 370 -0.21 14.34 -6.54
CA THR A 370 0.88 15.32 -6.48
C THR A 370 0.57 16.35 -5.40
N GLU A 371 1.37 17.39 -5.29
CA GLU A 371 1.05 18.54 -4.44
C GLU A 371 -0.30 19.20 -4.81
N ASN A 372 -0.71 19.18 -6.09
CA ASN A 372 -1.86 19.91 -6.58
C ASN A 372 -2.97 19.06 -7.18
N ASP A 373 -2.65 17.90 -7.73
CA ASP A 373 -3.55 17.08 -8.54
C ASP A 373 -3.71 15.67 -7.98
N VAL A 374 -4.76 14.99 -8.42
CA VAL A 374 -5.08 13.59 -8.13
C VAL A 374 -5.35 12.86 -9.43
N LEU A 375 -4.74 11.69 -9.61
CA LEU A 375 -5.07 10.75 -10.69
C LEU A 375 -6.10 9.76 -10.21
N LEU A 376 -7.20 9.63 -10.96
CA LEU A 376 -8.32 8.76 -10.65
C LEU A 376 -8.56 7.74 -11.76
N ILE A 377 -8.97 6.52 -11.40
CA ILE A 377 -9.75 5.66 -12.29
C ILE A 377 -11.19 6.16 -12.22
N THR A 378 -11.68 6.70 -13.32
CA THR A 378 -13.04 7.24 -13.41
C THR A 378 -14.00 6.31 -14.12
N ASP A 379 -13.47 5.31 -14.83
CA ASP A 379 -14.26 4.32 -15.55
C ASP A 379 -13.44 3.08 -15.90
N SER A 380 -14.11 2.04 -16.42
CA SER A 380 -13.47 0.86 -16.99
C SER A 380 -14.25 0.43 -18.23
N GLU A 381 -13.63 0.48 -19.39
CA GLU A 381 -14.17 -0.10 -20.62
C GLU A 381 -13.64 -1.53 -20.80
N VAL A 382 -14.52 -2.44 -21.18
CA VAL A 382 -14.09 -3.74 -21.70
C VAL A 382 -13.55 -3.49 -23.11
N GLN A 383 -12.28 -3.18 -23.24
CA GLN A 383 -11.64 -3.07 -24.54
C GLN A 383 -11.34 -4.46 -25.09
N GLU A 384 -11.76 -4.70 -26.33
CA GLU A 384 -11.43 -5.94 -27.05
C GLU A 384 -9.95 -6.02 -27.49
N THR A 385 -9.14 -5.03 -27.17
CA THR A 385 -7.71 -4.99 -27.51
C THR A 385 -6.87 -5.47 -26.34
N ALA A 386 -6.01 -6.45 -26.59
CA ALA A 386 -5.21 -7.24 -25.65
C ALA A 386 -4.19 -6.47 -24.81
N TYR A 387 -4.13 -5.15 -24.82
CA TYR A 387 -3.00 -4.39 -24.32
C TYR A 387 -3.29 -3.51 -23.10
N HIS A 388 -4.51 -3.51 -22.58
CA HIS A 388 -4.84 -2.68 -21.43
C HIS A 388 -6.03 -3.25 -20.65
N TYR A 389 -6.03 -3.11 -19.32
CA TYR A 389 -7.17 -3.50 -18.47
C TYR A 389 -8.42 -2.64 -18.70
N GLY A 390 -8.38 -1.71 -19.68
CA GLY A 390 -9.51 -0.87 -20.02
C GLY A 390 -9.90 0.12 -18.92
N TYR A 391 -8.98 0.53 -18.07
CA TYR A 391 -9.26 1.63 -17.15
C TYR A 391 -9.21 2.97 -17.88
N ILE A 392 -10.14 3.85 -17.52
CA ILE A 392 -10.16 5.23 -17.97
C ILE A 392 -9.67 6.09 -16.83
N TYR A 393 -8.59 6.81 -17.09
CA TYR A 393 -7.96 7.68 -16.12
C TYR A 393 -8.40 9.13 -16.33
N SER A 394 -8.47 9.87 -15.24
CA SER A 394 -8.69 11.32 -15.27
C SER A 394 -7.86 12.01 -14.21
N LEU A 395 -7.33 13.17 -14.53
CA LEU A 395 -6.65 14.07 -13.63
C LEU A 395 -7.63 15.14 -13.12
N ILE A 396 -7.53 15.50 -11.85
CA ILE A 396 -8.34 16.55 -11.23
C ILE A 396 -7.52 17.27 -10.16
N SER A 397 -7.77 18.56 -9.94
CA SER A 397 -7.12 19.25 -8.83
C SER A 397 -7.60 18.68 -7.48
N GLN A 398 -6.72 18.68 -6.46
CA GLN A 398 -7.09 18.25 -5.10
C GLN A 398 -8.29 19.04 -4.57
N GLU A 399 -8.34 20.36 -4.84
CA GLU A 399 -9.46 21.23 -4.43
C GLU A 399 -10.77 20.81 -5.09
N ASP A 400 -10.79 20.60 -6.40
CA ASP A 400 -11.97 20.16 -7.13
C ASP A 400 -12.43 18.76 -6.69
N TYR A 401 -11.47 17.85 -6.44
CA TYR A 401 -11.78 16.52 -5.90
C TYR A 401 -12.48 16.59 -4.54
N LEU A 402 -11.93 17.36 -3.59
CA LEU A 402 -12.52 17.58 -2.26
C LEU A 402 -13.88 18.28 -2.32
N ASN A 403 -14.12 19.10 -3.34
CA ASN A 403 -15.40 19.74 -3.59
C ASN A 403 -16.34 18.90 -4.46
N SER A 404 -15.94 17.68 -4.83
CA SER A 404 -16.71 16.76 -5.69
C SER A 404 -17.12 17.38 -7.04
N ASN A 405 -16.25 18.22 -7.62
CA ASN A 405 -16.49 18.91 -8.88
C ASN A 405 -16.14 18.02 -10.08
N ALA A 406 -17.00 17.04 -10.41
CA ALA A 406 -16.78 16.13 -11.52
C ALA A 406 -16.61 16.83 -12.88
N ALA A 407 -17.11 18.07 -13.06
CA ALA A 407 -16.93 18.83 -14.28
C ALA A 407 -15.47 19.29 -14.52
N ALA A 408 -14.62 19.22 -13.50
CA ALA A 408 -13.19 19.55 -13.58
C ALA A 408 -12.31 18.35 -13.97
N LEU A 409 -12.87 17.15 -14.14
CA LEU A 409 -12.14 15.96 -14.60
C LEU A 409 -11.53 16.20 -15.98
N LYS A 410 -10.26 15.87 -16.11
CA LYS A 410 -9.47 15.96 -17.35
C LYS A 410 -9.09 14.54 -17.77
N PRO A 411 -9.78 13.95 -18.77
CA PRO A 411 -9.49 12.59 -19.20
C PRO A 411 -8.05 12.45 -19.73
N ILE A 412 -7.41 11.36 -19.38
CA ILE A 412 -6.11 10.95 -19.93
C ILE A 412 -6.37 10.28 -21.27
N GLN A 413 -5.58 10.62 -22.30
CA GLN A 413 -5.68 10.09 -23.64
C GLN A 413 -4.59 9.04 -23.89
N PHE A 414 -4.98 7.91 -24.49
CA PHE A 414 -3.99 6.94 -24.99
C PHE A 414 -3.30 7.51 -26.23
N ALA A 415 -1.99 7.49 -26.25
CA ALA A 415 -1.17 7.97 -27.36
C ALA A 415 -0.17 6.88 -27.78
N PHE A 416 -0.70 5.83 -28.46
CA PHE A 416 0.09 4.71 -28.98
C PHE A 416 0.34 4.83 -30.48
#